data_a264bd16e65683bc7b9f85c5860c4524
#
_entry.id   a264bd16e65683bc7b9f85c5860c4524
#
_cell.length_a   1.000
_cell.length_b   1.000
_cell.length_c   1.000
_cell.angle_alpha   90.00
_cell.angle_beta   90.00
_cell.angle_gamma   90.00
#
_symmetry.space_group_name_H-M   'P 1'
#
loop_
_entity.id
_entity.type
_entity.pdbx_description
1 polymer ?
#
loop_
_entity_poly.entity_id
_entity_poly.type
_entity_poly.pdbx_seq_one_letter_code
_entity_poly.pdbx_strand_id
1 'polypeptide(L)'
;VKLMCGIAGVFNFDKTKINPEITNIIKNSLEHRGPDFSRIDYLSDYVALIHTRLAIIDLDYRSNQPMVSNDKRHSIVFNGEIYNYKEIRKELESKGVVFSTDGDTEVLLEAYVKYGSDVLNILRGQFAFVIYDSLEDSFFLARDRVGIKPLYFSVNEKNLIFSSEIKAIENSGL
;
A
#
# COMPACT_ATOMS: atom_id res chain seq x y z
N VAL A 1 12.91 -7.87 17.11
CA VAL A 1 11.79 -7.46 16.24
C VAL A 1 12.30 -7.55 14.81
N LYS A 2 11.65 -8.34 13.96
CA LYS A 2 12.03 -8.43 12.55
C LYS A 2 11.55 -7.15 11.87
N LEU A 3 12.47 -6.28 11.43
CA LEU A 3 12.17 -5.06 10.71
C LEU A 3 11.41 -5.40 9.41
N MET A 4 10.37 -4.65 9.10
CA MET A 4 9.51 -4.83 7.92
C MET A 4 8.86 -3.49 7.59
N CYS A 5 8.50 -3.26 6.34
CA CYS A 5 7.76 -2.05 5.98
C CYS A 5 6.48 -1.89 6.81
N GLY A 6 6.08 -0.65 7.02
CA GLY A 6 4.79 -0.30 7.59
C GLY A 6 3.91 0.35 6.53
N ILE A 7 2.65 -0.04 6.47
CA ILE A 7 1.64 0.58 5.61
C ILE A 7 0.48 1.07 6.46
N ALA A 8 -0.08 2.21 6.10
CA ALA A 8 -1.32 2.72 6.68
C ALA A 8 -2.04 3.69 5.73
N GLY A 9 -3.26 4.04 6.06
CA GLY A 9 -4.01 5.08 5.36
C GLY A 9 -5.31 5.44 6.05
N VAL A 10 -5.85 6.58 5.66
CA VAL A 10 -7.11 7.15 6.15
C VAL A 10 -7.97 7.57 4.97
N PHE A 11 -9.25 7.28 5.07
CA PHE A 11 -10.27 7.71 4.12
C PHE A 11 -11.50 8.24 4.87
N ASN A 12 -11.83 9.52 4.69
CA ASN A 12 -13.03 10.12 5.26
C ASN A 12 -14.19 10.01 4.26
N PHE A 13 -15.24 9.25 4.60
CA PHE A 13 -16.39 9.00 3.73
C PHE A 13 -17.20 10.26 3.41
N ASP A 14 -17.26 11.20 4.36
CA ASP A 14 -17.94 12.49 4.21
C ASP A 14 -17.11 13.53 3.45
N LYS A 15 -15.93 13.13 2.94
CA LYS A 15 -14.97 13.97 2.22
C LYS A 15 -14.43 15.16 3.02
N THR A 16 -14.55 15.13 4.35
CA THR A 16 -13.91 16.11 5.22
C THR A 16 -12.40 15.99 5.17
N LYS A 17 -11.72 17.12 5.30
CA LYS A 17 -10.26 17.17 5.23
C LYS A 17 -9.62 16.39 6.38
N ILE A 18 -8.66 15.55 6.04
CA ILE A 18 -7.87 14.81 7.01
C ILE A 18 -6.97 15.79 7.79
N ASN A 19 -6.99 15.70 9.12
CA ASN A 19 -6.06 16.43 9.97
C ASN A 19 -4.63 15.87 9.82
N PRO A 20 -3.64 16.67 9.38
CA PRO A 20 -2.26 16.22 9.24
C PRO A 20 -1.61 15.71 10.55
N GLU A 21 -2.08 16.15 11.71
CA GLU A 21 -1.58 15.64 12.99
C GLU A 21 -1.89 14.16 13.15
N ILE A 22 -3.09 13.71 12.75
CA ILE A 22 -3.51 12.30 12.80
C ILE A 22 -2.60 11.43 11.93
N THR A 23 -2.37 11.83 10.68
CA THR A 23 -1.50 11.08 9.77
C THR A 23 -0.05 11.04 10.25
N ASN A 24 0.44 12.10 10.89
CA ASN A 24 1.77 12.10 11.51
C ASN A 24 1.83 11.15 12.72
N ILE A 25 0.81 11.09 13.56
CA ILE A 25 0.72 10.15 14.69
C ILE A 25 0.77 8.70 14.16
N ILE A 26 0.00 8.39 13.11
CA ILE A 26 -0.01 7.07 12.47
C ILE A 26 1.37 6.75 11.91
N LYS A 27 1.98 7.66 11.14
CA LYS A 27 3.32 7.47 10.57
C LYS A 27 4.37 7.20 11.65
N ASN A 28 4.41 8.03 12.70
CA ASN A 28 5.37 7.89 13.80
C ASN A 28 5.19 6.56 14.56
N SER A 29 3.95 6.08 14.67
CA SER A 29 3.66 4.77 15.27
C SER A 29 4.23 3.61 14.46
N LEU A 30 4.58 3.81 13.17
CA LEU A 30 5.13 2.80 12.27
C LEU A 30 6.62 2.96 11.96
N GLU A 31 7.29 4.03 12.40
CA GLU A 31 8.70 4.32 12.06
C GLU A 31 9.66 3.19 12.45
N HIS A 32 9.40 2.50 13.56
CA HIS A 32 10.22 1.37 14.01
C HIS A 32 10.20 0.18 13.04
N ARG A 33 9.22 0.10 12.14
CA ARG A 33 9.12 -0.95 11.13
C ARG A 33 10.02 -0.69 9.93
N GLY A 34 10.07 0.56 9.48
CA GLY A 34 10.80 0.95 8.28
C GLY A 34 11.54 2.27 8.49
N PRO A 35 12.76 2.23 9.08
CA PRO A 35 13.49 3.44 9.43
C PRO A 35 14.19 4.13 8.24
N ASP A 36 14.27 3.48 7.08
CA ASP A 36 15.09 3.99 5.97
C ASP A 36 14.42 5.12 5.20
N PHE A 37 13.08 5.12 5.15
CA PHE A 37 12.29 6.17 4.50
C PHE A 37 10.86 6.15 5.00
N SER A 38 10.24 7.32 5.13
CA SER A 38 8.82 7.42 5.45
C SER A 38 8.15 8.53 4.63
N ARG A 39 6.90 8.29 4.22
CA ARG A 39 6.14 9.22 3.40
C ARG A 39 4.66 9.18 3.73
N ILE A 40 4.01 10.34 3.63
CA ILE A 40 2.56 10.51 3.63
C ILE A 40 2.20 11.18 2.30
N ASP A 41 1.36 10.52 1.51
CA ASP A 41 0.79 11.09 0.30
C ASP A 41 -0.69 11.37 0.51
N TYR A 42 -1.08 12.63 0.37
CA TYR A 42 -2.47 13.06 0.32
C TYR A 42 -2.93 12.98 -1.13
N LEU A 43 -3.70 11.94 -1.45
CA LEU A 43 -4.24 11.73 -2.80
C LEU A 43 -5.43 12.66 -3.08
N SER A 44 -6.09 13.11 -2.01
CA SER A 44 -7.09 14.17 -1.98
C SER A 44 -7.14 14.79 -0.57
N ASP A 45 -8.02 15.75 -0.31
CA ASP A 45 -8.22 16.30 1.03
C ASP A 45 -8.69 15.25 2.04
N TYR A 46 -9.34 14.17 1.58
CA TYR A 46 -9.99 13.14 2.40
C TYR A 46 -9.38 11.73 2.24
N VAL A 47 -8.28 11.59 1.48
CA VAL A 47 -7.55 10.33 1.28
C VAL A 47 -6.07 10.53 1.55
N ALA A 48 -5.50 9.76 2.48
CA ALA A 48 -4.08 9.72 2.74
C ALA A 48 -3.56 8.29 2.76
N LEU A 49 -2.42 8.04 2.11
CA LEU A 49 -1.65 6.81 2.19
C LEU A 49 -0.31 7.07 2.89
N ILE A 50 0.13 6.14 3.72
CA ILE A 50 1.32 6.26 4.54
C ILE A 50 2.18 5.01 4.35
N HIS A 51 3.47 5.21 4.13
CA HIS A 51 4.44 4.13 4.03
C HIS A 51 5.69 4.43 4.86
N THR A 52 6.17 3.43 5.60
CA THR A 52 7.50 3.42 6.24
C THR A 52 8.29 2.27 5.64
N ARG A 53 9.45 2.58 5.05
CA ARG A 53 10.22 1.65 4.23
C ARG A 53 11.38 1.06 4.99
N LEU A 54 11.51 -0.27 4.88
CA LEU A 54 12.76 -0.98 5.06
C LEU A 54 13.26 -1.39 3.66
N ALA A 55 14.37 -0.83 3.23
CA ALA A 55 14.93 -1.03 1.89
C ALA A 55 15.73 -2.34 1.84
N ILE A 56 15.14 -3.44 1.30
CA ILE A 56 15.76 -4.76 1.24
C ILE A 56 16.04 -5.20 -0.20
N ILE A 57 15.06 -5.07 -1.12
CA ILE A 57 15.15 -5.64 -2.47
C ILE A 57 15.59 -4.61 -3.50
N ASP A 58 14.98 -3.46 -3.55
CA ASP A 58 15.30 -2.39 -4.49
C ASP A 58 15.65 -1.12 -3.72
N LEU A 59 16.88 -0.66 -3.85
CA LEU A 59 17.38 0.55 -3.16
C LEU A 59 17.04 1.84 -3.93
N ASP A 60 16.48 1.74 -5.14
CA ASP A 60 16.12 2.89 -5.95
C ASP A 60 14.98 3.69 -5.28
N TYR A 61 15.13 5.01 -5.29
CA TYR A 61 14.11 5.92 -4.76
C TYR A 61 12.77 5.84 -5.53
N ARG A 62 12.79 5.38 -6.79
CA ARG A 62 11.60 5.16 -7.62
C ARG A 62 10.70 4.05 -7.08
N SER A 63 11.25 3.15 -6.26
CA SER A 63 10.51 2.10 -5.55
C SER A 63 9.92 2.56 -4.21
N ASN A 64 10.04 3.86 -3.87
CA ASN A 64 9.38 4.41 -2.71
C ASN A 64 7.86 4.44 -2.90
N GLN A 65 7.16 4.16 -1.81
CA GLN A 65 5.70 4.12 -1.78
C GLN A 65 5.15 5.29 -0.94
N PRO A 66 3.91 5.70 -1.14
CA PRO A 66 2.91 5.17 -2.09
C PRO A 66 3.36 5.26 -3.54
N MET A 67 3.05 4.21 -4.34
CA MET A 67 3.38 4.13 -5.76
C MET A 67 2.11 4.28 -6.59
N VAL A 68 2.22 5.00 -7.72
CA VAL A 68 1.10 5.28 -8.62
C VAL A 68 1.26 4.48 -9.90
N SER A 69 0.18 3.86 -10.39
CA SER A 69 0.15 3.09 -11.63
C SER A 69 0.42 3.94 -12.88
N ASN A 70 0.77 3.28 -13.98
CA ASN A 70 1.05 3.95 -15.26
C ASN A 70 -0.15 4.77 -15.75
N ASP A 71 -1.38 4.32 -15.53
CA ASP A 71 -2.62 5.02 -15.89
C ASP A 71 -2.97 6.19 -14.95
N LYS A 72 -2.19 6.41 -13.88
CA LYS A 72 -2.39 7.44 -12.85
C LYS A 72 -3.68 7.32 -12.03
N ARG A 73 -4.41 6.22 -12.17
CA ARG A 73 -5.68 5.96 -11.50
C ARG A 73 -5.49 5.29 -10.15
N HIS A 74 -4.56 4.34 -10.05
CA HIS A 74 -4.39 3.52 -8.87
C HIS A 74 -3.15 3.91 -8.07
N SER A 75 -3.26 3.90 -6.74
CA SER A 75 -2.14 4.13 -5.82
C SER A 75 -2.04 3.00 -4.83
N ILE A 76 -0.84 2.44 -4.63
CA ILE A 76 -0.60 1.29 -3.75
C ILE A 76 0.32 1.64 -2.58
N VAL A 77 0.02 1.03 -1.42
CA VAL A 77 0.97 0.78 -0.33
C VAL A 77 1.05 -0.73 -0.09
N PHE A 78 2.27 -1.24 0.01
CA PHE A 78 2.56 -2.66 0.06
C PHE A 78 3.65 -2.98 1.09
N ASN A 79 3.40 -4.00 1.90
CA ASN A 79 4.35 -4.62 2.81
C ASN A 79 4.41 -6.10 2.51
N GLY A 80 5.49 -6.57 1.90
CA GLY A 80 5.60 -7.97 1.55
C GLY A 80 6.68 -8.28 0.55
N GLU A 81 6.53 -9.46 -0.06
CA GLU A 81 7.36 -9.96 -1.14
C GLU A 81 6.53 -10.87 -2.03
N ILE A 82 6.47 -10.58 -3.34
CA ILE A 82 5.81 -11.40 -4.34
C ILE A 82 6.85 -12.29 -5.01
N TYR A 83 6.92 -13.56 -4.64
CA TYR A 83 7.99 -14.48 -5.06
C TYR A 83 8.03 -14.73 -6.58
N ASN A 84 6.86 -14.73 -7.22
CA ASN A 84 6.74 -14.94 -8.65
C ASN A 84 6.59 -13.64 -9.47
N TYR A 85 7.04 -12.50 -8.94
CA TYR A 85 6.89 -11.21 -9.63
C TYR A 85 7.58 -11.17 -10.99
N LYS A 86 8.72 -11.88 -11.16
CA LYS A 86 9.44 -11.93 -12.45
C LYS A 86 8.66 -12.66 -13.54
N GLU A 87 7.89 -13.68 -13.16
CA GLU A 87 7.01 -14.43 -14.07
C GLU A 87 5.84 -13.54 -14.51
N ILE A 88 5.19 -12.88 -13.54
CA ILE A 88 4.08 -11.93 -13.77
C ILE A 88 4.56 -10.75 -14.63
N ARG A 89 5.74 -10.21 -14.34
CA ARG A 89 6.36 -9.13 -15.12
C ARG A 89 6.49 -9.50 -16.59
N LYS A 90 7.08 -10.67 -16.89
CA LYS A 90 7.26 -11.15 -18.28
C LYS A 90 5.92 -11.29 -19.00
N GLU A 91 4.90 -11.78 -18.32
CA GLU A 91 3.56 -11.89 -18.88
C GLU A 91 2.98 -10.51 -19.19
N LEU A 92 3.08 -9.54 -18.28
CA LEU A 92 2.60 -8.17 -18.48
C LEU A 92 3.38 -7.45 -19.59
N GLU A 93 4.71 -7.61 -19.65
CA GLU A 93 5.55 -7.08 -20.74
C GLU A 93 5.12 -7.62 -22.10
N SER A 94 4.78 -8.91 -22.19
CA SER A 94 4.24 -9.52 -23.41
C SER A 94 2.90 -8.93 -23.86
N LYS A 95 2.19 -8.29 -22.93
CA LYS A 95 0.91 -7.59 -23.15
C LYS A 95 1.08 -6.07 -23.31
N GLY A 96 2.33 -5.60 -23.42
CA GLY A 96 2.68 -4.21 -23.70
C GLY A 96 2.83 -3.30 -22.46
N VAL A 97 2.85 -3.85 -21.25
CA VAL A 97 3.11 -3.05 -20.03
C VAL A 97 4.60 -2.71 -19.99
N VAL A 98 4.92 -1.46 -19.72
CA VAL A 98 6.27 -0.94 -19.53
C VAL A 98 6.50 -0.65 -18.06
N PHE A 99 7.61 -1.13 -17.52
CA PHE A 99 7.97 -0.94 -16.11
C PHE A 99 9.10 0.10 -15.95
N SER A 100 9.02 0.88 -14.90
CA SER A 100 9.98 1.93 -14.55
C SER A 100 10.96 1.49 -13.45
N THR A 101 10.61 0.45 -12.69
CA THR A 101 11.40 -0.11 -11.58
C THR A 101 11.63 -1.61 -11.78
N ASP A 102 12.53 -2.19 -10.98
CA ASP A 102 12.78 -3.63 -10.97
C ASP A 102 12.10 -4.36 -9.79
N GLY A 103 11.34 -3.62 -8.98
CA GLY A 103 10.69 -4.12 -7.78
C GLY A 103 9.38 -4.86 -8.05
N ASP A 104 8.97 -5.66 -7.08
CA ASP A 104 7.72 -6.42 -7.11
C ASP A 104 6.47 -5.55 -6.88
N THR A 105 6.62 -4.38 -6.25
CA THR A 105 5.51 -3.44 -5.98
C THR A 105 4.87 -2.94 -7.27
N GLU A 106 5.68 -2.50 -8.24
CA GLU A 106 5.16 -2.02 -9.53
C GLU A 106 4.48 -3.16 -10.30
N VAL A 107 5.09 -4.35 -10.26
CA VAL A 107 4.52 -5.54 -10.90
C VAL A 107 3.17 -5.92 -10.30
N LEU A 108 3.04 -5.86 -8.97
CA LEU A 108 1.79 -6.10 -8.27
C LEU A 108 0.72 -5.07 -8.66
N LEU A 109 1.10 -3.79 -8.69
CA LEU A 109 0.18 -2.70 -9.04
C LEU A 109 -0.32 -2.83 -10.48
N GLU A 110 0.57 -3.02 -11.46
CA GLU A 110 0.18 -3.16 -12.87
C GLU A 110 -0.58 -4.48 -13.13
N ALA A 111 -0.30 -5.54 -12.38
CA ALA A 111 -1.10 -6.76 -12.40
C ALA A 111 -2.53 -6.51 -11.90
N TYR A 112 -2.70 -5.72 -10.83
CA TYR A 112 -4.02 -5.32 -10.35
C TYR A 112 -4.77 -4.45 -11.38
N VAL A 113 -4.10 -3.48 -12.00
CA VAL A 113 -4.69 -2.69 -13.11
C VAL A 113 -5.22 -3.59 -14.22
N LYS A 114 -4.50 -4.68 -14.52
CA LYS A 114 -4.85 -5.61 -15.60
C LYS A 114 -5.94 -6.62 -15.24
N TYR A 115 -5.91 -7.16 -14.02
CA TYR A 115 -6.73 -8.31 -13.61
C TYR A 115 -7.74 -7.98 -12.49
N GLY A 116 -7.71 -6.77 -11.93
CA GLY A 116 -8.52 -6.42 -10.78
C GLY A 116 -8.26 -7.35 -9.59
N SER A 117 -9.32 -7.72 -8.88
CA SER A 117 -9.24 -8.64 -7.73
C SER A 117 -8.72 -10.05 -8.08
N ASP A 118 -8.82 -10.47 -9.35
CA ASP A 118 -8.31 -11.78 -9.80
C ASP A 118 -6.79 -11.89 -9.71
N VAL A 119 -6.08 -10.78 -9.54
CA VAL A 119 -4.64 -10.77 -9.24
C VAL A 119 -4.31 -11.71 -8.09
N LEU A 120 -5.18 -11.82 -7.06
CA LEU A 120 -4.95 -12.68 -5.90
C LEU A 120 -4.82 -14.17 -6.25
N ASN A 121 -5.37 -14.61 -7.38
CA ASN A 121 -5.29 -16.00 -7.83
C ASN A 121 -3.92 -16.36 -8.40
N ILE A 122 -3.16 -15.38 -8.86
CA ILE A 122 -1.86 -15.59 -9.48
C ILE A 122 -0.68 -15.25 -8.55
N LEU A 123 -0.92 -14.48 -7.48
CA LEU A 123 0.13 -14.10 -6.55
C LEU A 123 0.64 -15.29 -5.72
N ARG A 124 1.97 -15.41 -5.63
CA ARG A 124 2.68 -16.29 -4.70
C ARG A 124 3.61 -15.45 -3.87
N GLY A 125 3.40 -15.43 -2.54
CA GLY A 125 4.22 -14.59 -1.67
C GLY A 125 3.62 -14.41 -0.28
N GLN A 126 4.22 -13.52 0.46
CA GLN A 126 3.77 -13.04 1.75
C GLN A 126 3.50 -11.54 1.63
N PHE A 127 2.27 -11.11 1.85
CA PHE A 127 1.89 -9.74 1.54
C PHE A 127 0.74 -9.18 2.36
N ALA A 128 0.79 -7.89 2.55
CA ALA A 128 -0.33 -7.03 2.86
C ALA A 128 -0.24 -5.80 1.96
N PHE A 129 -1.30 -5.46 1.25
CA PHE A 129 -1.33 -4.28 0.42
C PHE A 129 -2.70 -3.64 0.40
N VAL A 130 -2.70 -2.36 0.08
CA VAL A 130 -3.92 -1.59 -0.12
C VAL A 130 -3.75 -0.77 -1.38
N ILE A 131 -4.76 -0.84 -2.26
CA ILE A 131 -4.83 -0.06 -3.49
C ILE A 131 -6.04 0.86 -3.40
N TYR A 132 -5.81 2.14 -3.66
CA TYR A 132 -6.85 3.14 -3.84
C TYR A 132 -7.10 3.37 -5.33
N ASP A 133 -8.36 3.35 -5.74
CA ASP A 133 -8.83 3.71 -7.07
C ASP A 133 -9.43 5.10 -7.02
N SER A 134 -8.79 6.07 -7.66
CA SER A 134 -9.20 7.47 -7.64
C SER A 134 -10.44 7.77 -8.49
N LEU A 135 -10.80 6.89 -9.42
CA LEU A 135 -11.99 7.04 -10.25
C LEU A 135 -13.24 6.51 -9.54
N GLU A 136 -13.13 5.33 -8.92
CA GLU A 136 -14.24 4.70 -8.18
C GLU A 136 -14.31 5.17 -6.72
N ASP A 137 -13.33 5.97 -6.27
CA ASP A 137 -13.18 6.46 -4.89
C ASP A 137 -13.28 5.30 -3.87
N SER A 138 -12.54 4.23 -4.15
CA SER A 138 -12.64 2.96 -3.44
C SER A 138 -11.28 2.37 -3.05
N PHE A 139 -11.30 1.51 -2.04
CA PHE A 139 -10.11 0.80 -1.55
C PHE A 139 -10.24 -0.71 -1.74
N PHE A 140 -9.17 -1.32 -2.24
CA PHE A 140 -8.98 -2.75 -2.27
C PHE A 140 -7.89 -3.15 -1.26
N LEU A 141 -8.29 -3.85 -0.19
CA LEU A 141 -7.40 -4.33 0.86
C LEU A 141 -7.19 -5.84 0.70
N ALA A 142 -5.95 -6.28 0.70
CA ALA A 142 -5.61 -7.69 0.60
C ALA A 142 -4.47 -8.09 1.53
N ARG A 143 -4.56 -9.34 2.01
CA ARG A 143 -3.55 -9.96 2.87
C ARG A 143 -3.31 -11.40 2.42
N ASP A 144 -2.10 -11.89 2.59
CA ASP A 144 -1.77 -13.28 2.26
C ASP A 144 -2.62 -14.30 3.04
N ARG A 145 -2.81 -15.49 2.46
CA ARG A 145 -3.76 -16.51 2.94
C ARG A 145 -3.54 -16.97 4.38
N VAL A 146 -2.31 -16.93 4.86
CA VAL A 146 -1.95 -17.34 6.22
C VAL A 146 -1.67 -16.17 7.16
N GLY A 147 -1.77 -14.93 6.63
CA GLY A 147 -1.61 -13.73 7.42
C GLY A 147 -0.19 -13.46 7.91
N ILE A 148 0.82 -13.81 7.10
CA ILE A 148 2.23 -13.59 7.47
C ILE A 148 2.52 -12.09 7.62
N LYS A 149 2.00 -11.27 6.69
CA LYS A 149 2.11 -9.82 6.81
C LYS A 149 0.87 -9.25 7.50
N PRO A 150 1.06 -8.42 8.53
CA PRO A 150 -0.08 -7.86 9.25
C PRO A 150 -0.79 -6.78 8.44
N LEU A 151 -2.11 -6.79 8.52
CA LEU A 151 -3.01 -5.73 8.05
C LEU A 151 -4.24 -5.71 8.94
N TYR A 152 -4.50 -4.58 9.54
CA TYR A 152 -5.66 -4.31 10.39
C TYR A 152 -6.42 -3.11 9.83
N PHE A 153 -7.71 -3.06 10.04
CA PHE A 153 -8.53 -1.92 9.66
C PHE A 153 -9.67 -1.70 10.65
N SER A 154 -10.12 -0.47 10.72
CA SER A 154 -11.32 -0.04 11.42
C SER A 154 -12.19 0.76 10.47
N VAL A 155 -13.49 0.51 10.52
CA VAL A 155 -14.50 1.23 9.73
C VAL A 155 -15.59 1.69 10.68
N ASN A 156 -15.93 2.96 10.62
CA ASN A 156 -17.08 3.54 11.29
C ASN A 156 -17.92 4.36 10.29
N GLU A 157 -18.92 5.09 10.73
CA GLU A 157 -19.79 5.89 9.86
C GLU A 157 -19.07 7.02 9.12
N LYS A 158 -17.91 7.46 9.60
CA LYS A 158 -17.18 8.62 9.07
C LYS A 158 -15.95 8.24 8.27
N ASN A 159 -15.25 7.17 8.65
CA ASN A 159 -13.96 6.87 8.04
C ASN A 159 -13.61 5.38 8.01
N LEU A 160 -12.70 5.06 7.11
CA LEU A 160 -11.88 3.86 7.11
C LEU A 160 -10.45 4.26 7.51
N ILE A 161 -9.87 3.54 8.45
CA ILE A 161 -8.44 3.57 8.74
C ILE A 161 -7.88 2.15 8.64
N PHE A 162 -6.72 2.00 8.02
CA PHE A 162 -5.99 0.73 8.00
C PHE A 162 -4.54 0.93 8.40
N SER A 163 -3.91 -0.12 8.93
CA SER A 163 -2.51 -0.09 9.30
C SER A 163 -1.91 -1.50 9.44
N SER A 164 -0.57 -1.58 9.30
CA SER A 164 0.19 -2.77 9.67
C SER A 164 0.15 -3.08 11.16
N GLU A 165 -0.19 -2.13 12.03
CA GLU A 165 -0.25 -2.31 13.48
C GLU A 165 -1.51 -1.69 14.10
N ILE A 166 -2.13 -2.43 15.01
CA ILE A 166 -3.32 -1.98 15.74
C ILE A 166 -3.02 -0.67 16.49
N LYS A 167 -1.84 -0.58 17.12
CA LYS A 167 -1.43 0.59 17.88
C LYS A 167 -1.46 1.90 17.09
N ALA A 168 -1.17 1.84 15.79
CA ALA A 168 -1.25 3.02 14.93
C ALA A 168 -2.70 3.48 14.71
N ILE A 169 -3.65 2.52 14.66
CA ILE A 169 -5.08 2.81 14.60
C ILE A 169 -5.55 3.42 15.92
N GLU A 170 -5.21 2.81 17.05
CA GLU A 170 -5.60 3.29 18.39
C GLU A 170 -5.06 4.69 18.67
N ASN A 171 -3.79 4.93 18.36
CA ASN A 171 -3.16 6.24 18.58
C ASN A 171 -3.75 7.35 17.70
N SER A 172 -4.38 7.02 16.57
CA SER A 172 -5.02 8.00 15.68
C SER A 172 -6.22 8.68 16.30
N GLY A 173 -6.91 8.01 17.23
CA GLY A 173 -8.16 8.48 17.83
C GLY A 173 -9.38 8.47 16.88
N LEU A 174 -9.28 7.82 15.71
CA LEU A 174 -10.35 7.69 14.70
C LEU A 174 -11.28 6.51 14.97
#